data_f80e941d94a31aaffb07496db98e28c5
#
_entry.id   f80e941d94a31aaffb07496db98e28c5
#
_cell.length_a   1.000
_cell.length_b   1.000
_cell.length_c   1.000
_cell.angle_alpha   90.00
_cell.angle_beta   90.00
_cell.angle_gamma   90.00
#
_symmetry.space_group_name_H-M   'P 1'
#
loop_
_entity.id
_entity.type
_entity.pdbx_description
1 polymer ?
#
loop_
_entity_poly.entity_id
_entity_poly.type
_entity_poly.pdbx_seq_one_letter_code
_entity_poly.pdbx_strand_id
1 'polypeptide(L)'
;MSVLVTGSVAIDHIMVFPDRFASHILPDQIHKLSVAFAVPTLEKVWGGTGANIAYNLRLLGIDPILLATVGQDLGAYAEWMDRAGLRRDWLHVLNDSYTAQCFITTDQDDCQITVFHPGAMDRAHEAPLSGVAEDFNVAIVSPNGKQAMQDHARALKERGIPCIIDPGQGLPLFDAAELLELIEGASVYVVNDYEWEMTKTRVGLDEDAIADKVGALVVTLGERGSWVRRGGRDAGVVVESARTEIPPVKAEAVVDPTGCGDAYRAGLLSSLTAGGSVERGAQIGAVMGALKVARAGPQSIVEDRTAIGARFEHEFGTALE
;
A
#
# COMPACT_ATOMS: atom_id res chain seq x y z
N MET A 1 8.18 -4.75 19.62
CA MET A 1 8.90 -3.96 18.61
C MET A 1 7.84 -3.23 17.79
N SER A 2 8.07 -1.97 17.43
CA SER A 2 7.09 -1.16 16.71
C SER A 2 7.49 -0.96 15.25
N VAL A 3 6.49 -0.76 14.39
CA VAL A 3 6.64 -0.50 12.96
C VAL A 3 6.04 0.85 12.62
N LEU A 4 6.75 1.64 11.83
CA LEU A 4 6.22 2.88 11.28
C LEU A 4 5.63 2.63 9.90
N VAL A 5 4.39 3.07 9.71
CA VAL A 5 3.72 3.12 8.40
C VAL A 5 3.53 4.59 8.05
N THR A 6 4.22 5.08 7.03
CA THR A 6 3.92 6.36 6.40
C THR A 6 3.25 6.14 5.05
N GLY A 7 2.09 6.73 4.85
CA GLY A 7 1.27 6.52 3.68
C GLY A 7 -0.05 7.27 3.75
N SER A 8 -0.88 7.10 2.74
CA SER A 8 -2.16 7.79 2.66
C SER A 8 -3.22 7.21 3.61
N VAL A 9 -4.12 8.10 4.03
CA VAL A 9 -5.46 7.81 4.56
C VAL A 9 -6.44 8.43 3.58
N ALA A 10 -7.38 7.66 3.05
CA ALA A 10 -8.29 8.10 2.01
C ALA A 10 -9.71 7.56 2.20
N ILE A 11 -10.68 8.25 1.62
CA ILE A 11 -12.09 7.85 1.60
C ILE A 11 -12.47 7.58 0.14
N ASP A 12 -12.88 6.34 -0.15
CA ASP A 12 -13.34 5.98 -1.47
C ASP A 12 -14.88 6.05 -1.54
N HIS A 13 -15.39 6.76 -2.53
CA HIS A 13 -16.81 6.88 -2.84
C HIS A 13 -17.08 6.03 -4.09
N ILE A 14 -17.71 4.87 -3.88
CA ILE A 14 -18.00 3.90 -4.94
C ILE A 14 -19.45 4.04 -5.37
N MET A 15 -19.64 4.25 -6.67
CA MET A 15 -20.95 4.45 -7.29
C MET A 15 -21.11 3.49 -8.46
N VAL A 16 -22.33 3.00 -8.68
CA VAL A 16 -22.67 2.17 -9.85
C VAL A 16 -23.66 2.94 -10.71
N PHE A 17 -23.28 3.20 -11.93
CA PHE A 17 -24.15 3.79 -12.94
C PHE A 17 -24.96 2.67 -13.61
N PRO A 18 -26.31 2.70 -13.58
CA PRO A 18 -27.16 1.59 -14.03
C PRO A 18 -27.33 1.52 -15.57
N ASP A 19 -26.45 2.14 -16.33
CA ASP A 19 -26.41 2.14 -17.80
C ASP A 19 -24.94 2.19 -18.25
N ARG A 20 -24.69 2.45 -19.52
CA ARG A 20 -23.36 2.54 -20.15
C ARG A 20 -22.98 3.99 -20.38
N PHE A 21 -21.77 4.37 -20.02
CA PHE A 21 -21.25 5.73 -20.31
C PHE A 21 -21.30 6.03 -21.80
N ALA A 22 -21.01 5.03 -22.66
CA ALA A 22 -21.05 5.16 -24.09
C ALA A 22 -22.41 5.60 -24.64
N SER A 23 -23.52 5.34 -23.93
CA SER A 23 -24.86 5.77 -24.32
C SER A 23 -25.13 7.25 -24.00
N HIS A 24 -24.34 7.86 -23.14
CA HIS A 24 -24.53 9.23 -22.66
C HIS A 24 -23.44 10.20 -23.11
N ILE A 25 -22.28 9.69 -23.53
CA ILE A 25 -21.16 10.49 -24.02
C ILE A 25 -21.13 10.45 -25.54
N LEU A 26 -21.29 11.62 -26.18
CA LEU A 26 -21.20 11.76 -27.61
C LEU A 26 -19.73 11.91 -28.05
N PRO A 27 -19.11 10.93 -28.73
CA PRO A 27 -17.67 10.95 -29.04
C PRO A 27 -17.28 12.19 -29.87
N ASP A 28 -18.14 12.63 -30.78
CA ASP A 28 -17.87 13.79 -31.65
C ASP A 28 -18.03 15.14 -30.94
N GLN A 29 -18.53 15.15 -29.70
CA GLN A 29 -18.78 16.36 -28.91
C GLN A 29 -18.00 16.41 -27.59
N ILE A 30 -16.97 15.64 -27.43
CA ILE A 30 -16.13 15.62 -26.21
C ILE A 30 -15.62 17.01 -25.83
N HIS A 31 -15.35 17.88 -26.81
CA HIS A 31 -14.92 19.26 -26.57
C HIS A 31 -15.97 20.15 -25.90
N LYS A 32 -17.23 19.70 -25.79
CA LYS A 32 -18.35 20.36 -25.14
C LYS A 32 -19.03 19.44 -24.10
N LEU A 33 -18.27 18.50 -23.54
CA LEU A 33 -18.82 17.50 -22.64
C LEU A 33 -19.51 18.15 -21.43
N SER A 34 -20.82 17.89 -21.30
CA SER A 34 -21.64 18.23 -20.14
C SER A 34 -22.59 17.07 -19.91
N VAL A 35 -22.19 16.14 -19.04
CA VAL A 35 -22.98 14.96 -18.72
C VAL A 35 -23.22 14.88 -17.21
N ALA A 36 -24.38 14.35 -16.83
CA ALA A 36 -24.73 14.06 -15.45
C ALA A 36 -25.19 12.61 -15.36
N PHE A 37 -24.59 11.85 -14.47
CA PHE A 37 -24.94 10.45 -14.21
C PHE A 37 -25.74 10.38 -12.92
N ALA A 38 -26.99 9.91 -12.99
CA ALA A 38 -27.78 9.59 -11.80
C ALA A 38 -27.40 8.19 -11.31
N VAL A 39 -26.82 8.10 -10.11
CA VAL A 39 -26.41 6.85 -9.51
C VAL A 39 -27.33 6.49 -8.34
N PRO A 40 -27.92 5.29 -8.31
CA PRO A 40 -28.85 4.88 -7.24
C PRO A 40 -28.15 4.51 -5.94
N THR A 41 -26.85 4.21 -6.00
CA THR A 41 -26.06 3.75 -4.85
C THR A 41 -24.80 4.57 -4.69
N LEU A 42 -24.47 4.89 -3.44
CA LEU A 42 -23.22 5.50 -3.03
C LEU A 42 -22.72 4.75 -1.80
N GLU A 43 -21.58 4.09 -1.94
CA GLU A 43 -20.90 3.43 -0.83
C GLU A 43 -19.65 4.22 -0.45
N LYS A 44 -19.44 4.40 0.88
CA LYS A 44 -18.18 4.95 1.40
C LYS A 44 -17.33 3.80 1.93
N VAL A 45 -16.11 3.70 1.40
CA VAL A 45 -15.13 2.68 1.79
C VAL A 45 -13.92 3.38 2.38
N TRP A 46 -13.45 2.86 3.51
CA TRP A 46 -12.27 3.36 4.18
C TRP A 46 -11.03 2.77 3.52
N GLY A 47 -10.12 3.63 3.10
CA GLY A 47 -8.97 3.27 2.30
C GLY A 47 -7.74 4.11 2.61
N GLY A 48 -6.86 4.20 1.62
CA GLY A 48 -5.53 4.77 1.73
C GLY A 48 -4.50 3.71 2.11
N THR A 49 -3.40 3.67 1.38
CA THR A 49 -2.39 2.60 1.48
C THR A 49 -1.82 2.49 2.89
N GLY A 50 -1.50 3.63 3.54
CA GLY A 50 -1.01 3.63 4.91
C GLY A 50 -2.00 3.05 5.91
N ALA A 51 -3.27 3.47 5.83
CA ALA A 51 -4.32 2.95 6.72
C ALA A 51 -4.62 1.48 6.46
N ASN A 52 -4.61 1.03 5.19
CA ASN A 52 -4.82 -0.37 4.82
C ASN A 52 -3.70 -1.27 5.36
N ILE A 53 -2.44 -0.85 5.22
CA ILE A 53 -1.28 -1.57 5.76
C ILE A 53 -1.39 -1.64 7.29
N ALA A 54 -1.69 -0.52 7.95
CA ALA A 54 -1.85 -0.47 9.40
C ALA A 54 -2.98 -1.40 9.89
N TYR A 55 -4.11 -1.42 9.20
CA TYR A 55 -5.22 -2.35 9.49
C TYR A 55 -4.76 -3.81 9.43
N ASN A 56 -4.09 -4.20 8.36
CA ASN A 56 -3.63 -5.57 8.19
C ASN A 56 -2.53 -5.96 9.22
N LEU A 57 -1.67 -5.03 9.64
CA LEU A 57 -0.71 -5.25 10.72
C LEU A 57 -1.40 -5.52 12.06
N ARG A 58 -2.52 -4.84 12.35
CA ARG A 58 -3.32 -5.12 13.56
C ARG A 58 -3.84 -6.56 13.58
N LEU A 59 -4.30 -7.08 12.46
CA LEU A 59 -4.75 -8.48 12.33
C LEU A 59 -3.60 -9.46 12.58
N LEU A 60 -2.38 -9.09 12.20
CA LEU A 60 -1.15 -9.86 12.49
C LEU A 60 -0.63 -9.66 13.94
N GLY A 61 -1.37 -8.92 14.79
CA GLY A 61 -1.04 -8.70 16.20
C GLY A 61 0.04 -7.64 16.44
N ILE A 62 0.33 -6.80 15.45
CA ILE A 62 1.29 -5.71 15.55
C ILE A 62 0.54 -4.39 15.74
N ASP A 63 1.04 -3.51 16.60
CA ASP A 63 0.50 -2.17 16.82
C ASP A 63 1.32 -1.14 16.04
N PRO A 64 0.89 -0.73 14.82
CA PRO A 64 1.67 0.17 13.99
C PRO A 64 1.53 1.63 14.41
N ILE A 65 2.59 2.40 14.17
CA ILE A 65 2.58 3.86 14.18
C ILE A 65 2.16 4.31 12.79
N LEU A 66 0.96 4.87 12.64
CA LEU A 66 0.47 5.39 11.36
C LEU A 66 0.74 6.90 11.28
N LEU A 67 1.74 7.28 10.49
CA LEU A 67 2.07 8.69 10.20
C LEU A 67 1.42 9.10 8.89
N ALA A 68 0.40 9.94 8.98
CA ALA A 68 -0.36 10.43 7.82
C ALA A 68 -0.96 11.81 8.08
N THR A 69 -1.36 12.49 7.01
CA THR A 69 -2.19 13.71 7.10
C THR A 69 -3.63 13.41 6.72
N VAL A 70 -4.54 14.03 7.44
CA VAL A 70 -5.99 13.90 7.24
C VAL A 70 -6.65 15.26 7.30
N GLY A 71 -7.83 15.39 6.74
CA GLY A 71 -8.60 16.64 6.75
C GLY A 71 -9.63 16.72 7.88
N GLN A 72 -10.39 17.82 7.86
CA GLN A 72 -11.45 18.13 8.84
C GLN A 72 -12.63 17.14 8.81
N ASP A 73 -12.73 16.30 7.78
CA ASP A 73 -13.82 15.36 7.52
C ASP A 73 -13.53 13.91 7.94
N LEU A 74 -12.47 13.68 8.72
CA LEU A 74 -12.08 12.34 9.17
C LEU A 74 -13.16 11.63 10.01
N GLY A 75 -14.04 12.34 10.71
CA GLY A 75 -14.99 11.90 11.72
C GLY A 75 -15.43 10.43 11.70
N ALA A 76 -16.23 10.03 10.70
CA ALA A 76 -16.72 8.64 10.61
C ALA A 76 -15.59 7.62 10.36
N TYR A 77 -14.52 8.00 9.65
CA TYR A 77 -13.35 7.14 9.49
C TYR A 77 -12.57 7.02 10.81
N ALA A 78 -12.46 8.08 11.59
CA ALA A 78 -11.86 8.02 12.92
C ALA A 78 -12.58 7.03 13.83
N GLU A 79 -13.92 7.04 13.82
CA GLU A 79 -14.74 6.06 14.55
C GLU A 79 -14.49 4.61 14.08
N TRP A 80 -14.29 4.41 12.78
CA TRP A 80 -13.91 3.09 12.25
C TRP A 80 -12.51 2.68 12.72
N MET A 81 -11.53 3.58 12.66
CA MET A 81 -10.17 3.32 13.16
C MET A 81 -10.19 2.90 14.62
N ASP A 82 -10.97 3.60 15.47
CA ASP A 82 -11.12 3.27 16.89
C ASP A 82 -11.69 1.85 17.08
N ARG A 83 -12.74 1.48 16.32
CA ARG A 83 -13.31 0.13 16.35
C ARG A 83 -12.34 -0.95 15.86
N ALA A 84 -11.52 -0.63 14.86
CA ALA A 84 -10.49 -1.52 14.33
C ALA A 84 -9.23 -1.57 15.22
N GLY A 85 -9.16 -0.78 16.29
CA GLY A 85 -8.02 -0.70 17.17
C GLY A 85 -6.80 -0.02 16.54
N LEU A 86 -7.01 0.83 15.53
CA LEU A 86 -5.97 1.62 14.90
C LEU A 86 -5.72 2.88 15.71
N ARG A 87 -4.47 3.11 16.09
CA ARG A 87 -4.05 4.32 16.79
C ARG A 87 -4.06 5.52 15.85
N ARG A 88 -4.40 6.68 16.39
CA ARG A 88 -4.49 7.95 15.64
C ARG A 88 -3.54 9.03 16.16
N ASP A 89 -2.64 8.69 17.09
CA ASP A 89 -1.75 9.63 17.77
C ASP A 89 -0.87 10.43 16.80
N TRP A 90 -0.55 9.82 15.64
CA TRP A 90 0.33 10.40 14.63
C TRP A 90 -0.40 10.79 13.33
N LEU A 91 -1.72 10.89 13.38
CA LEU A 91 -2.49 11.53 12.32
C LEU A 91 -2.43 13.04 12.47
N HIS A 92 -1.84 13.72 11.50
CA HIS A 92 -1.77 15.18 11.46
C HIS A 92 -3.03 15.74 10.78
N VAL A 93 -3.88 16.44 11.57
CA VAL A 93 -5.15 16.98 11.07
C VAL A 93 -4.94 18.37 10.49
N LEU A 94 -5.25 18.53 9.21
CA LEU A 94 -5.27 19.83 8.51
C LEU A 94 -6.70 20.37 8.45
N ASN A 95 -7.02 21.34 9.30
CA ASN A 95 -8.38 21.88 9.45
C ASN A 95 -8.86 22.72 8.26
N ASP A 96 -7.97 23.06 7.35
CA ASP A 96 -8.24 23.82 6.12
C ASP A 96 -8.27 22.93 4.87
N SER A 97 -8.27 21.62 5.05
CA SER A 97 -8.26 20.62 3.96
C SER A 97 -9.29 19.52 4.22
N TYR A 98 -9.61 18.76 3.17
CA TYR A 98 -10.31 17.48 3.27
C TYR A 98 -9.32 16.32 3.29
N THR A 99 -9.70 15.20 3.88
CA THR A 99 -8.98 13.93 3.73
C THR A 99 -8.95 13.54 2.24
N ALA A 100 -7.93 12.81 1.81
CA ALA A 100 -7.88 12.33 0.42
C ALA A 100 -9.16 11.55 0.07
N GLN A 101 -9.73 11.80 -1.10
CA GLN A 101 -10.98 11.19 -1.55
C GLN A 101 -10.86 10.70 -2.99
N CYS A 102 -11.38 9.52 -3.24
CA CYS A 102 -11.52 8.95 -4.57
C CYS A 102 -13.01 8.77 -4.90
N PHE A 103 -13.46 9.31 -6.02
CA PHE A 103 -14.82 9.16 -6.51
C PHE A 103 -14.78 8.24 -7.73
N ILE A 104 -15.31 7.04 -7.59
CA ILE A 104 -15.26 5.98 -8.60
C ILE A 104 -16.69 5.69 -9.04
N THR A 105 -16.96 5.87 -10.31
CA THR A 105 -18.24 5.47 -10.91
C THR A 105 -17.98 4.40 -11.96
N THR A 106 -18.60 3.23 -11.78
CA THR A 106 -18.49 2.10 -12.70
C THR A 106 -19.82 1.90 -13.42
N ASP A 107 -19.78 1.68 -14.73
CA ASP A 107 -20.94 1.42 -15.56
C ASP A 107 -21.20 -0.09 -15.77
N GLN A 108 -22.22 -0.46 -16.59
CA GLN A 108 -22.59 -1.85 -16.86
C GLN A 108 -21.56 -2.63 -17.70
N ASP A 109 -20.64 -1.95 -18.35
CA ASP A 109 -19.54 -2.57 -19.13
C ASP A 109 -18.22 -2.57 -18.36
N ASP A 110 -18.25 -2.38 -17.02
CA ASP A 110 -17.08 -2.26 -16.14
C ASP A 110 -16.13 -1.09 -16.51
N CYS A 111 -16.62 -0.12 -17.31
CA CYS A 111 -15.89 1.11 -17.55
C CYS A 111 -15.94 2.01 -16.32
N GLN A 112 -14.82 2.67 -15.99
CA GLN A 112 -14.73 3.52 -14.79
C GLN A 112 -14.40 4.97 -15.15
N ILE A 113 -15.10 5.88 -14.47
CA ILE A 113 -14.70 7.28 -14.37
C ILE A 113 -14.26 7.53 -12.94
N THR A 114 -12.99 7.88 -12.77
CA THR A 114 -12.39 8.11 -11.45
C THR A 114 -11.92 9.56 -11.33
N VAL A 115 -12.30 10.20 -10.23
CA VAL A 115 -11.81 11.52 -9.84
C VAL A 115 -11.14 11.40 -8.48
N PHE A 116 -9.85 11.76 -8.41
CA PHE A 116 -9.08 11.72 -7.18
C PHE A 116 -8.77 13.12 -6.67
N HIS A 117 -9.14 13.40 -5.42
CA HIS A 117 -8.80 14.61 -4.69
C HIS A 117 -7.77 14.27 -3.62
N PRO A 118 -6.48 14.68 -3.76
CA PRO A 118 -5.45 14.32 -2.81
C PRO A 118 -5.64 14.98 -1.42
N GLY A 119 -6.23 16.17 -1.38
CA GLY A 119 -6.52 16.86 -0.13
C GLY A 119 -5.32 16.97 0.81
N ALA A 120 -5.52 16.63 2.08
CA ALA A 120 -4.48 16.65 3.10
C ALA A 120 -3.27 15.76 2.76
N MET A 121 -3.45 14.69 1.98
CA MET A 121 -2.36 13.79 1.55
C MET A 121 -1.27 14.54 0.76
N ASP A 122 -1.63 15.53 -0.06
CA ASP A 122 -0.65 16.32 -0.83
C ASP A 122 0.28 17.14 0.07
N ARG A 123 -0.18 17.42 1.29
CA ARG A 123 0.56 18.14 2.34
C ARG A 123 1.15 17.24 3.42
N ALA A 124 1.34 15.94 3.14
CA ALA A 124 1.85 14.97 4.10
C ALA A 124 3.29 15.29 4.59
N HIS A 125 4.04 16.10 3.87
CA HIS A 125 5.34 16.63 4.31
C HIS A 125 5.24 17.55 5.53
N GLU A 126 4.06 18.07 5.88
CA GLU A 126 3.83 18.84 7.10
C GLU A 126 3.76 17.95 8.37
N ALA A 127 3.74 16.63 8.20
CA ALA A 127 3.89 15.64 9.26
C ALA A 127 5.28 14.98 9.19
N PRO A 128 6.36 15.67 9.58
CA PRO A 128 7.71 15.15 9.42
C PRO A 128 7.98 13.98 10.37
N LEU A 129 8.85 13.07 9.95
CA LEU A 129 9.26 11.91 10.75
C LEU A 129 9.89 12.30 12.09
N SER A 130 10.49 13.49 12.19
CA SER A 130 11.06 14.02 13.44
C SER A 130 10.01 14.28 14.51
N GLY A 131 8.74 14.40 14.14
CA GLY A 131 7.63 14.55 15.08
C GLY A 131 7.26 13.25 15.79
N VAL A 132 7.63 12.08 15.26
CA VAL A 132 7.34 10.78 15.87
C VAL A 132 8.27 10.54 17.06
N ALA A 133 7.74 10.58 18.27
CA ALA A 133 8.51 10.42 19.52
C ALA A 133 8.66 8.95 19.97
N GLU A 134 7.97 8.01 19.29
CA GLU A 134 8.04 6.58 19.60
C GLU A 134 9.19 5.90 18.84
N ASP A 135 9.80 4.90 19.48
CA ASP A 135 10.82 4.06 18.84
C ASP A 135 10.19 3.02 17.92
N PHE A 136 10.79 2.81 16.78
CA PHE A 136 10.43 1.76 15.82
C PHE A 136 11.68 1.21 15.14
N ASN A 137 11.65 -0.07 14.76
CA ASN A 137 12.81 -0.79 14.22
C ASN A 137 12.72 -1.06 12.72
N VAL A 138 11.58 -0.83 12.12
CA VAL A 138 11.36 -0.95 10.66
C VAL A 138 10.27 0.03 10.24
N ALA A 139 10.32 0.47 8.99
CA ALA A 139 9.34 1.38 8.43
C ALA A 139 8.93 0.99 7.01
N ILE A 140 7.79 1.54 6.56
CA ILE A 140 7.42 1.58 5.14
C ILE A 140 7.09 3.01 4.74
N VAL A 141 7.58 3.40 3.55
CA VAL A 141 7.10 4.56 2.82
C VAL A 141 6.22 4.05 1.69
N SER A 142 4.91 4.15 1.87
CA SER A 142 3.89 3.76 0.90
C SER A 142 3.29 4.99 0.20
N PRO A 143 2.48 4.83 -0.86
CA PRO A 143 1.94 5.95 -1.63
C PRO A 143 1.34 7.07 -0.77
N ASN A 144 1.87 8.28 -0.97
CA ASN A 144 1.53 9.49 -0.24
C ASN A 144 1.85 10.72 -1.11
N GLY A 145 1.74 11.92 -0.57
CA GLY A 145 2.26 13.13 -1.21
C GLY A 145 3.74 12.96 -1.58
N LYS A 146 4.09 13.32 -2.83
CA LYS A 146 5.43 13.11 -3.39
C LYS A 146 6.55 13.60 -2.47
N GLN A 147 6.43 14.84 -1.99
CA GLN A 147 7.43 15.46 -1.11
C GLN A 147 7.60 14.66 0.20
N ALA A 148 6.50 14.22 0.80
CA ALA A 148 6.55 13.42 2.03
C ALA A 148 7.25 12.08 1.82
N MET A 149 6.99 11.39 0.71
CA MET A 149 7.66 10.13 0.40
C MET A 149 9.18 10.32 0.31
N GLN A 150 9.65 11.38 -0.35
CA GLN A 150 11.08 11.70 -0.46
C GLN A 150 11.68 12.06 0.91
N ASP A 151 11.03 12.93 1.67
CA ASP A 151 11.54 13.41 2.97
C ASP A 151 11.56 12.27 4.00
N HIS A 152 10.52 11.45 4.05
CA HIS A 152 10.45 10.31 4.96
C HIS A 152 11.48 9.24 4.60
N ALA A 153 11.64 8.90 3.32
CA ALA A 153 12.66 7.94 2.87
C ALA A 153 14.08 8.41 3.21
N ARG A 154 14.38 9.69 2.98
CA ARG A 154 15.66 10.30 3.31
C ARG A 154 15.93 10.27 4.83
N ALA A 155 14.94 10.67 5.63
CA ALA A 155 15.07 10.69 7.09
C ALA A 155 15.26 9.28 7.68
N LEU A 156 14.62 8.24 7.13
CA LEU A 156 14.81 6.85 7.53
C LEU A 156 16.21 6.35 7.17
N LYS A 157 16.68 6.64 5.96
CA LYS A 157 18.05 6.31 5.51
C LYS A 157 19.10 6.95 6.42
N GLU A 158 18.96 8.25 6.74
CA GLU A 158 19.88 8.98 7.64
C GLU A 158 19.93 8.40 9.05
N ARG A 159 18.80 7.87 9.54
CA ARG A 159 18.70 7.20 10.84
C ARG A 159 19.18 5.74 10.83
N GLY A 160 19.49 5.19 9.65
CA GLY A 160 19.85 3.77 9.48
C GLY A 160 18.71 2.80 9.83
N ILE A 161 17.46 3.23 9.72
CA ILE A 161 16.28 2.39 10.00
C ILE A 161 15.91 1.63 8.73
N PRO A 162 15.84 0.28 8.78
CA PRO A 162 15.39 -0.52 7.65
C PRO A 162 14.02 -0.06 7.13
N CYS A 163 13.94 0.19 5.82
CA CYS A 163 12.74 0.76 5.21
C CYS A 163 12.31 0.00 3.96
N ILE A 164 11.03 -0.35 3.91
CA ILE A 164 10.38 -0.77 2.68
C ILE A 164 9.99 0.51 1.91
N ILE A 165 10.39 0.60 0.65
CA ILE A 165 9.93 1.63 -0.28
C ILE A 165 8.93 1.01 -1.25
N ASP A 166 7.71 1.52 -1.21
CA ASP A 166 6.59 1.17 -2.08
C ASP A 166 6.09 2.42 -2.80
N PRO A 167 6.54 2.71 -4.02
CA PRO A 167 6.04 3.87 -4.75
C PRO A 167 4.58 3.68 -5.20
N GLY A 168 4.16 2.43 -5.43
CA GLY A 168 2.82 2.06 -5.84
C GLY A 168 2.29 2.92 -6.96
N GLN A 169 1.03 3.29 -6.89
CA GLN A 169 0.37 4.18 -7.85
C GLN A 169 0.94 5.61 -7.89
N GLY A 170 1.78 6.00 -6.94
CA GLY A 170 2.52 7.27 -6.95
C GLY A 170 3.76 7.26 -7.86
N LEU A 171 4.19 6.10 -8.38
CA LEU A 171 5.38 5.96 -9.20
C LEU A 171 5.43 6.96 -10.40
N PRO A 172 4.33 7.24 -11.12
CA PRO A 172 4.34 8.20 -12.21
C PRO A 172 4.70 9.64 -11.81
N LEU A 173 4.59 9.99 -10.53
CA LEU A 173 4.88 11.34 -10.02
C LEU A 173 6.39 11.65 -9.96
N PHE A 174 7.25 10.61 -9.95
CA PHE A 174 8.68 10.75 -9.81
C PHE A 174 9.35 10.79 -11.19
N ASP A 175 10.32 11.69 -11.35
CA ASP A 175 11.24 11.60 -12.47
C ASP A 175 12.31 10.50 -12.23
N ALA A 176 13.21 10.30 -13.19
CA ALA A 176 14.20 9.23 -13.11
C ALA A 176 15.17 9.39 -11.92
N ALA A 177 15.61 10.61 -11.62
CA ALA A 177 16.55 10.89 -10.54
C ALA A 177 15.88 10.75 -9.17
N GLU A 178 14.67 11.26 -9.02
CA GLU A 178 13.86 11.16 -7.81
C GLU A 178 13.50 9.70 -7.47
N LEU A 179 13.11 8.93 -8.49
CA LEU A 179 12.81 7.50 -8.30
C LEU A 179 14.06 6.71 -7.91
N LEU A 180 15.20 7.04 -8.52
CA LEU A 180 16.48 6.42 -8.19
C LEU A 180 16.90 6.72 -6.75
N GLU A 181 16.69 7.95 -6.27
CA GLU A 181 16.94 8.33 -4.87
C GLU A 181 16.10 7.48 -3.90
N LEU A 182 14.81 7.26 -4.20
CA LEU A 182 13.94 6.38 -3.41
C LEU A 182 14.46 4.94 -3.39
N ILE A 183 14.83 4.40 -4.56
CA ILE A 183 15.38 3.04 -4.68
C ILE A 183 16.65 2.91 -3.84
N GLU A 184 17.58 3.86 -3.94
CA GLU A 184 18.84 3.87 -3.17
C GLU A 184 18.63 4.07 -1.66
N GLY A 185 17.46 4.52 -1.23
CA GLY A 185 17.04 4.60 0.16
C GLY A 185 16.49 3.28 0.72
N ALA A 186 16.09 2.35 -0.15
CA ALA A 186 15.32 1.17 0.23
C ALA A 186 16.18 0.07 0.84
N SER A 187 15.74 -0.48 1.99
CA SER A 187 16.15 -1.81 2.44
C SER A 187 15.44 -2.90 1.64
N VAL A 188 14.14 -2.70 1.38
CA VAL A 188 13.34 -3.53 0.46
C VAL A 188 12.62 -2.59 -0.50
N TYR A 189 12.79 -2.79 -1.80
CA TYR A 189 11.99 -2.14 -2.83
C TYR A 189 10.90 -3.09 -3.28
N VAL A 190 9.63 -2.71 -3.14
CA VAL A 190 8.48 -3.56 -3.46
C VAL A 190 7.58 -2.90 -4.48
N VAL A 191 7.24 -3.63 -5.54
CA VAL A 191 6.37 -3.20 -6.64
C VAL A 191 5.56 -4.38 -7.18
N ASN A 192 4.51 -4.10 -7.96
CA ASN A 192 3.88 -5.13 -8.79
C ASN A 192 4.59 -5.26 -10.15
N ASP A 193 4.17 -6.21 -10.99
CA ASP A 193 4.78 -6.48 -12.30
C ASP A 193 4.68 -5.28 -13.25
N TYR A 194 3.57 -4.55 -13.25
CA TYR A 194 3.39 -3.35 -14.06
C TYR A 194 4.30 -2.19 -13.58
N GLU A 195 4.31 -1.95 -12.28
CA GLU A 195 5.18 -0.94 -11.64
C GLU A 195 6.66 -1.28 -11.82
N TRP A 196 6.99 -2.58 -11.85
CA TRP A 196 8.35 -3.04 -12.12
C TRP A 196 8.84 -2.68 -13.52
N GLU A 197 8.03 -2.94 -14.54
CA GLU A 197 8.35 -2.54 -15.92
C GLU A 197 8.45 -1.01 -16.05
N MET A 198 7.55 -0.29 -15.39
CA MET A 198 7.58 1.17 -15.35
C MET A 198 8.85 1.67 -14.64
N THR A 199 9.25 1.06 -13.52
CA THR A 199 10.48 1.41 -12.78
C THR A 199 11.70 1.28 -13.70
N LYS A 200 11.92 0.12 -14.30
CA LYS A 200 13.05 -0.12 -15.21
C LYS A 200 13.10 0.90 -16.35
N THR A 201 11.95 1.13 -16.98
CA THR A 201 11.82 2.09 -18.07
C THR A 201 12.16 3.51 -17.61
N ARG A 202 11.66 3.91 -16.44
CA ARG A 202 11.82 5.26 -15.89
C ARG A 202 13.27 5.57 -15.51
N VAL A 203 13.94 4.64 -14.82
CA VAL A 203 15.33 4.85 -14.38
C VAL A 203 16.36 4.45 -15.43
N GLY A 204 15.96 3.73 -16.50
CA GLY A 204 16.86 3.28 -17.56
C GLY A 204 17.89 2.23 -17.11
N LEU A 205 17.53 1.43 -16.10
CA LEU A 205 18.39 0.39 -15.52
C LEU A 205 17.72 -0.98 -15.66
N ASP A 206 18.55 -2.03 -15.79
CA ASP A 206 18.09 -3.42 -15.74
C ASP A 206 17.89 -3.92 -14.30
N GLU A 207 17.43 -5.17 -14.17
CA GLU A 207 17.17 -5.81 -12.88
C GLU A 207 18.42 -5.89 -12.02
N ASP A 208 19.57 -6.22 -12.59
CA ASP A 208 20.83 -6.37 -11.85
C ASP A 208 21.27 -5.02 -11.25
N ALA A 209 21.28 -3.99 -12.08
CA ALA A 209 21.67 -2.64 -11.67
C ALA A 209 20.72 -2.03 -10.61
N ILE A 210 19.42 -2.35 -10.64
CA ILE A 210 18.48 -1.92 -9.61
C ILE A 210 18.68 -2.74 -8.33
N ALA A 211 18.83 -4.07 -8.44
CA ALA A 211 19.06 -4.95 -7.29
C ALA A 211 20.33 -4.55 -6.52
N ASP A 212 21.40 -4.16 -7.20
CA ASP A 212 22.65 -3.71 -6.57
C ASP A 212 22.48 -2.47 -5.67
N LYS A 213 21.37 -1.74 -5.84
CA LYS A 213 21.10 -0.51 -5.08
C LYS A 213 20.25 -0.70 -3.82
N VAL A 214 19.67 -1.87 -3.62
CA VAL A 214 18.75 -2.18 -2.51
C VAL A 214 19.26 -3.36 -1.67
N GLY A 215 18.67 -3.60 -0.51
CA GLY A 215 18.92 -4.82 0.28
C GLY A 215 18.15 -6.03 -0.28
N ALA A 216 16.91 -5.80 -0.71
CA ALA A 216 16.08 -6.79 -1.39
C ALA A 216 15.15 -6.12 -2.41
N LEU A 217 14.84 -6.86 -3.46
CA LEU A 217 13.82 -6.51 -4.45
C LEU A 217 12.69 -7.53 -4.35
N VAL A 218 11.45 -7.04 -4.27
CA VAL A 218 10.24 -7.86 -4.21
C VAL A 218 9.31 -7.43 -5.32
N VAL A 219 8.90 -8.37 -6.17
CA VAL A 219 7.92 -8.10 -7.22
C VAL A 219 6.73 -9.05 -7.08
N THR A 220 5.55 -8.47 -6.93
CA THR A 220 4.28 -9.22 -6.86
C THR A 220 3.69 -9.39 -8.25
N LEU A 221 3.14 -10.58 -8.54
CA LEU A 221 2.65 -11.01 -9.84
C LEU A 221 1.15 -11.38 -9.81
N GLY A 222 0.43 -10.90 -8.80
CA GLY A 222 -0.98 -11.23 -8.59
C GLY A 222 -1.20 -12.73 -8.39
N GLU A 223 -2.03 -13.35 -9.20
CA GLU A 223 -2.36 -14.79 -9.13
C GLU A 223 -1.16 -15.72 -9.41
N ARG A 224 -0.05 -15.18 -9.92
CA ARG A 224 1.18 -15.93 -10.16
C ARG A 224 2.16 -15.89 -8.97
N GLY A 225 1.76 -15.29 -7.83
CA GLY A 225 2.60 -15.19 -6.64
C GLY A 225 3.52 -13.97 -6.66
N SER A 226 4.76 -14.17 -6.24
CA SER A 226 5.76 -13.09 -6.19
C SER A 226 7.17 -13.69 -6.23
N TRP A 227 8.17 -12.84 -6.39
CA TRP A 227 9.55 -13.24 -6.20
C TRP A 227 10.31 -12.25 -5.33
N VAL A 228 11.27 -12.78 -4.60
CA VAL A 228 12.24 -12.05 -3.78
C VAL A 228 13.61 -12.24 -4.38
N ARG A 229 14.35 -11.16 -4.54
CA ARG A 229 15.74 -11.19 -4.97
C ARG A 229 16.60 -10.45 -3.96
N ARG A 230 17.71 -11.10 -3.54
CA ARG A 230 18.72 -10.43 -2.72
C ARG A 230 19.36 -9.28 -3.50
N GLY A 231 19.49 -8.15 -2.84
CA GLY A 231 20.17 -6.99 -3.37
C GLY A 231 21.68 -7.01 -3.12
N GLY A 232 22.37 -6.01 -3.67
CA GLY A 232 23.81 -5.85 -3.50
C GLY A 232 24.22 -5.12 -2.22
N ARG A 233 23.26 -4.49 -1.51
CA ARG A 233 23.56 -3.70 -0.30
C ARG A 233 23.24 -4.47 0.97
N ASP A 234 24.10 -4.31 1.99
CA ASP A 234 23.71 -4.59 3.37
C ASP A 234 22.81 -3.43 3.86
N ALA A 235 21.54 -3.70 4.01
CA ALA A 235 20.52 -2.71 4.34
C ALA A 235 19.69 -3.11 5.57
N GLY A 236 20.25 -3.95 6.45
CA GLY A 236 19.66 -4.32 7.73
C GLY A 236 18.45 -5.26 7.61
N VAL A 237 18.31 -5.99 6.49
CA VAL A 237 17.26 -7.00 6.28
C VAL A 237 17.86 -8.36 5.98
N VAL A 238 17.19 -9.41 6.45
CA VAL A 238 17.60 -10.81 6.19
C VAL A 238 16.96 -11.25 4.88
N VAL A 239 17.80 -11.75 3.95
CA VAL A 239 17.37 -12.38 2.70
C VAL A 239 18.04 -13.76 2.63
N GLU A 240 17.26 -14.83 2.54
CA GLU A 240 17.75 -16.21 2.65
C GLU A 240 18.51 -16.66 1.42
N SER A 241 18.02 -16.34 0.24
CA SER A 241 18.53 -16.82 -1.04
C SER A 241 18.82 -15.70 -2.02
N ALA A 242 19.63 -15.99 -3.05
CA ALA A 242 19.88 -15.01 -4.11
C ALA A 242 18.59 -14.61 -4.85
N ARG A 243 17.72 -15.61 -5.10
CA ARG A 243 16.38 -15.42 -5.65
C ARG A 243 15.46 -16.54 -5.17
N THR A 244 14.24 -16.17 -4.77
CA THR A 244 13.21 -17.10 -4.29
C THR A 244 11.89 -16.76 -4.97
N GLU A 245 11.26 -17.75 -5.58
CA GLU A 245 9.88 -17.64 -6.05
C GLU A 245 8.94 -18.00 -4.89
N ILE A 246 7.97 -17.13 -4.60
CA ILE A 246 6.95 -17.36 -3.59
C ILE A 246 5.66 -17.77 -4.31
N PRO A 247 5.18 -18.99 -4.09
CA PRO A 247 3.98 -19.46 -4.78
C PRO A 247 2.76 -18.63 -4.34
N PRO A 248 1.76 -18.49 -5.22
CA PRO A 248 0.49 -17.86 -4.83
C PRO A 248 -0.25 -18.77 -3.85
N VAL A 249 -0.93 -18.14 -2.89
CA VAL A 249 -1.90 -18.83 -2.04
C VAL A 249 -3.26 -18.78 -2.73
N LYS A 250 -3.93 -19.94 -2.82
CA LYS A 250 -5.24 -20.03 -3.47
C LYS A 250 -6.30 -19.28 -2.64
N ALA A 251 -6.92 -18.27 -3.21
CA ALA A 251 -8.05 -17.59 -2.62
C ALA A 251 -9.33 -18.43 -2.68
N GLU A 252 -10.23 -18.29 -1.71
CA GLU A 252 -11.54 -18.95 -1.72
C GLU A 252 -12.45 -18.40 -2.82
N ALA A 253 -12.33 -17.11 -3.11
CA ALA A 253 -13.02 -16.39 -4.18
C ALA A 253 -12.17 -15.24 -4.66
N VAL A 254 -12.47 -14.71 -5.85
CA VAL A 254 -11.90 -13.44 -6.34
C VAL A 254 -13.06 -12.45 -6.41
N VAL A 255 -13.11 -11.54 -5.44
CA VAL A 255 -14.19 -10.57 -5.26
C VAL A 255 -13.70 -9.17 -5.58
N ASP A 256 -12.60 -8.75 -4.95
CA ASP A 256 -12.07 -7.38 -5.10
C ASP A 256 -10.55 -7.36 -4.84
N PRO A 257 -9.74 -6.99 -5.85
CA PRO A 257 -8.28 -6.93 -5.71
C PRO A 257 -7.78 -5.68 -4.95
N THR A 258 -8.65 -4.70 -4.67
CA THR A 258 -8.27 -3.45 -3.98
C THR A 258 -7.71 -3.74 -2.60
N GLY A 259 -6.50 -3.24 -2.29
CA GLY A 259 -5.84 -3.45 -1.00
C GLY A 259 -5.11 -4.79 -0.84
N CYS A 260 -5.10 -5.68 -1.85
CA CYS A 260 -4.29 -6.91 -1.80
C CYS A 260 -2.78 -6.60 -1.68
N GLY A 261 -2.32 -5.58 -2.39
CA GLY A 261 -0.95 -5.07 -2.27
C GLY A 261 -0.63 -4.60 -0.85
N ASP A 262 -1.54 -3.84 -0.23
CA ASP A 262 -1.37 -3.34 1.14
C ASP A 262 -1.33 -4.48 2.16
N ALA A 263 -2.20 -5.49 1.99
CA ALA A 263 -2.20 -6.70 2.81
C ALA A 263 -0.89 -7.49 2.66
N TYR A 264 -0.34 -7.56 1.44
CA TYR A 264 0.97 -8.17 1.19
C TYR A 264 2.11 -7.40 1.89
N ARG A 265 2.11 -6.05 1.83
CA ARG A 265 3.10 -5.20 2.53
C ARG A 265 3.05 -5.36 4.04
N ALA A 266 1.85 -5.55 4.61
CA ALA A 266 1.71 -5.86 6.04
C ALA A 266 2.38 -7.19 6.40
N GLY A 267 2.30 -8.21 5.54
CA GLY A 267 3.03 -9.46 5.69
C GLY A 267 4.55 -9.28 5.70
N LEU A 268 5.09 -8.49 4.76
CA LEU A 268 6.52 -8.15 4.72
C LEU A 268 6.96 -7.48 6.03
N LEU A 269 6.24 -6.45 6.44
CA LEU A 269 6.53 -5.69 7.67
C LEU A 269 6.45 -6.57 8.92
N SER A 270 5.49 -7.49 8.97
CA SER A 270 5.33 -8.41 10.10
C SER A 270 6.58 -9.24 10.34
N SER A 271 7.13 -9.85 9.30
CA SER A 271 8.37 -10.63 9.39
C SER A 271 9.56 -9.75 9.77
N LEU A 272 9.75 -8.62 9.08
CA LEU A 272 10.88 -7.73 9.33
C LEU A 272 10.86 -7.15 10.74
N THR A 273 9.69 -6.82 11.28
CA THR A 273 9.54 -6.32 12.65
C THR A 273 10.00 -7.35 13.69
N ALA A 274 9.78 -8.64 13.42
CA ALA A 274 10.23 -9.76 14.24
C ALA A 274 11.71 -10.14 14.01
N GLY A 275 12.40 -9.51 13.05
CA GLY A 275 13.76 -9.86 12.65
C GLY A 275 13.83 -11.05 11.70
N GLY A 276 12.71 -11.44 11.11
CA GLY A 276 12.61 -12.52 10.11
C GLY A 276 13.08 -12.11 8.72
N SER A 277 13.04 -13.06 7.78
CA SER A 277 13.49 -12.83 6.40
C SER A 277 12.44 -12.15 5.53
N VAL A 278 12.89 -11.56 4.43
CA VAL A 278 12.02 -10.97 3.40
C VAL A 278 11.17 -12.06 2.76
N GLU A 279 11.72 -13.25 2.52
CA GLU A 279 10.99 -14.40 1.97
C GLU A 279 9.86 -14.83 2.90
N ARG A 280 10.11 -14.89 4.20
CA ARG A 280 9.10 -15.18 5.20
C ARG A 280 7.97 -14.15 5.15
N GLY A 281 8.34 -12.86 5.10
CA GLY A 281 7.38 -11.78 4.95
C GLY A 281 6.54 -11.88 3.68
N ALA A 282 7.16 -12.28 2.57
CA ALA A 282 6.49 -12.49 1.30
C ALA A 282 5.49 -13.67 1.34
N GLN A 283 5.81 -14.76 2.05
CA GLN A 283 4.89 -15.87 2.30
C GLN A 283 3.68 -15.44 3.13
N ILE A 284 3.90 -14.66 4.22
CA ILE A 284 2.81 -14.08 5.02
C ILE A 284 1.96 -13.16 4.14
N GLY A 285 2.61 -12.33 3.32
CA GLY A 285 1.96 -11.44 2.36
C GLY A 285 1.08 -12.18 1.35
N ALA A 286 1.51 -13.35 0.86
CA ALA A 286 0.72 -14.18 -0.03
C ALA A 286 -0.58 -14.70 0.63
N VAL A 287 -0.51 -15.10 1.90
CA VAL A 287 -1.70 -15.48 2.68
C VAL A 287 -2.63 -14.29 2.86
N MET A 288 -2.10 -13.14 3.28
CA MET A 288 -2.89 -11.93 3.50
C MET A 288 -3.56 -11.46 2.21
N GLY A 289 -2.85 -11.48 1.08
CA GLY A 289 -3.41 -11.14 -0.23
C GLY A 289 -4.55 -12.08 -0.64
N ALA A 290 -4.41 -13.38 -0.39
CA ALA A 290 -5.44 -14.38 -0.69
C ALA A 290 -6.71 -14.20 0.19
N LEU A 291 -6.54 -13.85 1.46
CA LEU A 291 -7.65 -13.53 2.35
C LEU A 291 -8.37 -12.24 1.92
N LYS A 292 -7.59 -11.23 1.50
CA LYS A 292 -8.12 -9.92 1.08
C LYS A 292 -8.92 -10.01 -0.21
N VAL A 293 -8.41 -10.67 -1.25
CA VAL A 293 -9.08 -10.73 -2.56
C VAL A 293 -10.46 -11.39 -2.51
N ALA A 294 -10.72 -12.21 -1.49
CA ALA A 294 -12.01 -12.88 -1.28
C ALA A 294 -13.11 -11.97 -0.70
N ARG A 295 -12.82 -10.69 -0.43
CA ARG A 295 -13.75 -9.75 0.22
C ARG A 295 -13.74 -8.39 -0.46
N ALA A 296 -14.90 -7.72 -0.44
CA ALA A 296 -15.04 -6.35 -0.93
C ALA A 296 -14.44 -5.33 0.06
N GLY A 297 -13.77 -4.31 -0.48
CA GLY A 297 -13.13 -3.22 0.26
C GLY A 297 -11.76 -3.58 0.85
N PRO A 298 -10.84 -2.61 0.98
CA PRO A 298 -9.45 -2.87 1.33
C PRO A 298 -9.22 -3.26 2.81
N GLN A 299 -10.13 -2.84 3.73
CA GLN A 299 -10.06 -3.13 5.16
C GLN A 299 -11.14 -4.14 5.56
N SER A 300 -11.15 -5.30 4.91
CA SER A 300 -12.25 -6.27 4.97
C SER A 300 -11.88 -7.67 5.47
N ILE A 301 -10.60 -7.96 5.71
CA ILE A 301 -10.18 -9.20 6.36
C ILE A 301 -10.73 -9.20 7.80
N VAL A 302 -11.33 -10.31 8.22
CA VAL A 302 -11.93 -10.48 9.55
C VAL A 302 -11.25 -11.57 10.39
N GLU A 303 -10.36 -12.32 9.78
CA GLU A 303 -9.55 -13.35 10.44
C GLU A 303 -8.60 -12.71 11.44
N ASP A 304 -8.56 -13.25 12.64
CA ASP A 304 -7.57 -12.89 13.65
C ASP A 304 -6.22 -13.58 13.39
N ARG A 305 -5.20 -13.20 14.16
CA ARG A 305 -3.86 -13.77 14.06
C ARG A 305 -3.84 -15.29 14.13
N THR A 306 -4.72 -15.89 14.91
CA THR A 306 -4.78 -17.36 15.08
C THR A 306 -5.26 -18.03 13.79
N ALA A 307 -6.32 -17.51 13.19
CA ALA A 307 -6.85 -18.03 11.92
C ALA A 307 -5.86 -17.79 10.75
N ILE A 308 -5.22 -16.61 10.70
CA ILE A 308 -4.17 -16.30 9.73
C ILE A 308 -2.99 -17.27 9.91
N GLY A 309 -2.57 -17.52 11.16
CA GLY A 309 -1.50 -18.44 11.49
C GLY A 309 -1.79 -19.87 11.07
N ALA A 310 -2.99 -20.37 11.33
CA ALA A 310 -3.43 -21.70 10.89
C ALA A 310 -3.43 -21.82 9.36
N ARG A 311 -3.88 -20.79 8.65
CA ARG A 311 -3.83 -20.75 7.20
C ARG A 311 -2.38 -20.74 6.68
N PHE A 312 -1.53 -19.95 7.30
CA PHE A 312 -0.12 -19.88 6.95
C PHE A 312 0.58 -21.25 7.13
N GLU A 313 0.35 -21.90 8.27
CA GLU A 313 0.93 -23.22 8.55
C GLU A 313 0.44 -24.27 7.56
N HIS A 314 -0.84 -24.21 7.17
CA HIS A 314 -1.40 -25.09 6.14
C HIS A 314 -0.69 -24.91 4.78
N GLU A 315 -0.40 -23.68 4.37
CA GLU A 315 0.18 -23.37 3.05
C GLU A 315 1.71 -23.61 2.99
N PHE A 316 2.41 -23.29 4.07
CA PHE A 316 3.89 -23.26 4.08
C PHE A 316 4.52 -24.28 5.05
N GLY A 317 3.74 -25.03 5.81
CA GLY A 317 4.22 -26.13 6.66
C GLY A 317 5.00 -25.69 7.92
N THR A 318 4.96 -24.40 8.25
CA THR A 318 5.66 -23.84 9.42
C THR A 318 4.75 -22.86 10.14
N ALA A 319 4.84 -22.79 11.49
CA ALA A 319 4.00 -21.88 12.27
C ALA A 319 4.26 -20.40 11.95
N LEU A 320 3.26 -19.57 12.07
CA LEU A 320 3.40 -18.12 12.06
C LEU A 320 3.89 -17.68 13.46
N GLU A 321 5.14 -17.31 13.58
CA GLU A 321 5.73 -16.85 14.86
C GLU A 321 5.37 -15.39 15.17
#